data_db455d2279266204f9b46638cec23340
#
_entry.id   db455d2279266204f9b46638cec23340
#
_cell.length_a   1.000
_cell.length_b   1.000
_cell.length_c   1.000
_cell.angle_alpha   90.00
_cell.angle_beta   90.00
_cell.angle_gamma   90.00
#
_symmetry.space_group_name_H-M   'P 1'
#
loop_
_entity.id
_entity.type
_entity.pdbx_description
1 polymer ?
#
loop_
_entity_poly.entity_id
_entity_poly.type
_entity_poly.pdbx_seq_one_letter_code
_entity_poly.pdbx_strand_id
1 'polypeptide(L)'
;MSESLDALQRTFAMLSAKYQVKLPATVVQFEDLWRRLLASEAPVSRLADLIQIAHNIAGNAKTFGFASAGEVAREIELCLEPVCAAGRLPDAAEQERVAALLTALKSAAQLHPGGLPQ
;
A
#
# COMPACT_ATOMS: atom_id res chain seq x y z
N MET A 1 -26.29 25.67 5.65
CA MET A 1 -26.31 24.22 5.53
C MET A 1 -25.56 23.73 4.32
N SER A 2 -25.94 24.14 3.15
CA SER A 2 -25.25 23.72 1.93
C SER A 2 -23.79 24.17 1.87
N GLU A 3 -23.47 25.33 2.47
CA GLU A 3 -22.08 25.82 2.49
C GLU A 3 -21.15 24.88 3.26
N SER A 4 -21.59 24.38 4.42
CA SER A 4 -20.78 23.43 5.20
C SER A 4 -20.58 22.13 4.46
N LEU A 5 -21.65 21.63 3.83
CA LEU A 5 -21.58 20.40 3.06
C LEU A 5 -20.67 20.56 1.85
N ASP A 6 -20.80 21.69 1.15
CA ASP A 6 -19.96 21.99 -0.02
C ASP A 6 -18.48 22.09 0.38
N ALA A 7 -18.19 22.71 1.54
CA ALA A 7 -16.83 22.82 2.02
C ALA A 7 -16.25 21.45 2.33
N LEU A 8 -17.04 20.56 2.95
CA LEU A 8 -16.61 19.19 3.25
C LEU A 8 -16.37 18.41 1.96
N GLN A 9 -17.24 18.56 0.97
CA GLN A 9 -17.08 17.88 -0.31
C GLN A 9 -15.83 18.35 -1.04
N ARG A 10 -15.56 19.65 -1.01
CA ARG A 10 -14.35 20.20 -1.64
C ARG A 10 -13.08 19.69 -0.95
N THR A 11 -13.10 19.66 0.38
CA THR A 11 -11.96 19.15 1.15
C THR A 11 -11.72 17.68 0.84
N PHE A 12 -12.79 16.88 0.81
CA PHE A 12 -12.66 15.46 0.49
C PHE A 12 -12.12 15.26 -0.92
N ALA A 13 -12.64 16.03 -1.89
CA ALA A 13 -12.18 15.93 -3.27
C ALA A 13 -10.69 16.27 -3.39
N MET A 14 -10.25 17.29 -2.66
CA MET A 14 -8.84 17.68 -2.64
C MET A 14 -7.96 16.57 -2.03
N LEU A 15 -8.40 15.98 -0.92
CA LEU A 15 -7.65 14.90 -0.27
C LEU A 15 -7.61 13.66 -1.16
N SER A 16 -8.72 13.36 -1.85
CA SER A 16 -8.77 12.23 -2.78
C SER A 16 -7.80 12.43 -3.94
N ALA A 17 -7.73 13.64 -4.49
CA ALA A 17 -6.80 13.95 -5.57
C ALA A 17 -5.35 13.81 -5.12
N LYS A 18 -5.04 14.26 -3.90
CA LYS A 18 -3.70 14.09 -3.34
C LYS A 18 -3.35 12.63 -3.13
N TYR A 19 -4.31 11.84 -2.64
CA TYR A 19 -4.08 10.42 -2.40
C TYR A 19 -3.85 9.68 -3.72
N GLN A 20 -4.55 10.07 -4.78
CA GLN A 20 -4.41 9.48 -6.11
C GLN A 20 -2.97 9.60 -6.63
N VAL A 21 -2.28 10.68 -6.27
CA VAL A 21 -0.87 10.90 -6.62
C VAL A 21 0.04 10.18 -5.63
N LYS A 22 -0.30 10.26 -4.35
CA LYS A 22 0.53 9.70 -3.27
C LYS A 22 0.60 8.18 -3.31
N LEU A 23 -0.52 7.51 -3.62
CA LEU A 23 -0.57 6.05 -3.54
C LEU A 23 0.45 5.37 -4.46
N PRO A 24 0.54 5.70 -5.76
CA PRO A 24 1.56 5.07 -6.60
C PRO A 24 2.98 5.33 -6.10
N ALA A 25 3.25 6.54 -5.60
CA ALA A 25 4.57 6.87 -5.07
C ALA A 25 4.90 6.05 -3.82
N THR A 26 3.90 5.81 -2.97
CA THR A 26 4.06 4.98 -1.77
C THR A 26 4.35 3.53 -2.15
N VAL A 27 3.70 3.03 -3.20
CA VAL A 27 3.94 1.67 -3.69
C VAL A 27 5.38 1.54 -4.21
N VAL A 28 5.89 2.57 -4.90
CA VAL A 28 7.29 2.58 -5.34
C VAL A 28 8.24 2.53 -4.16
N GLN A 29 7.95 3.25 -3.08
CA GLN A 29 8.75 3.22 -1.85
C GLN A 29 8.77 1.82 -1.24
N PHE A 30 7.61 1.16 -1.21
CA PHE A 30 7.51 -0.21 -0.72
C PHE A 30 8.39 -1.13 -1.56
N GLU A 31 8.26 -1.04 -2.87
CA GLU A 31 8.99 -1.90 -3.80
C GLU A 31 10.50 -1.71 -3.65
N ASP A 32 10.96 -0.47 -3.51
CA ASP A 32 12.38 -0.18 -3.35
C ASP A 32 12.93 -0.80 -2.06
N LEU A 33 12.24 -0.61 -0.94
CA LEU A 33 12.67 -1.19 0.33
C LEU A 33 12.63 -2.72 0.29
N TRP A 34 11.59 -3.29 -0.32
CA TRP A 34 11.46 -4.74 -0.49
C TRP A 34 12.66 -5.29 -1.23
N ARG A 35 13.01 -4.69 -2.35
CA ARG A 35 14.16 -5.10 -3.15
C ARG A 35 15.45 -5.02 -2.36
N ARG A 36 15.64 -3.94 -1.61
CA ARG A 36 16.85 -3.75 -0.81
C ARG A 36 16.95 -4.76 0.34
N LEU A 37 15.83 -5.10 0.94
CA LEU A 37 15.81 -6.14 1.97
C LEU A 37 16.23 -7.49 1.40
N LEU A 38 15.69 -7.87 0.24
CA LEU A 38 16.02 -9.13 -0.39
C LEU A 38 17.47 -9.18 -0.86
N ALA A 39 18.06 -8.04 -1.20
CA ALA A 39 19.46 -7.93 -1.62
C ALA A 39 20.42 -7.80 -0.43
N SER A 40 19.91 -7.86 0.79
CA SER A 40 20.68 -7.64 2.03
C SER A 40 21.32 -6.26 2.09
N GLU A 41 20.71 -5.28 1.43
CA GLU A 41 21.12 -3.88 1.47
C GLU A 41 20.40 -3.09 2.55
N ALA A 42 19.46 -3.75 3.25
CA ALA A 42 18.75 -3.17 4.39
C ALA A 42 18.61 -4.24 5.45
N PRO A 43 18.62 -3.86 6.75
CA PRO A 43 18.51 -4.84 7.82
C PRO A 43 17.10 -5.43 7.92
N VAL A 44 16.99 -6.65 8.44
CA VAL A 44 15.71 -7.36 8.60
C VAL A 44 14.72 -6.55 9.42
N SER A 45 15.21 -5.74 10.36
CA SER A 45 14.33 -4.87 11.17
C SER A 45 13.50 -3.92 10.31
N ARG A 46 13.90 -3.65 9.07
CA ARG A 46 13.13 -2.78 8.17
C ARG A 46 11.85 -3.45 7.65
N LEU A 47 11.66 -4.76 7.90
CA LEU A 47 10.37 -5.41 7.62
C LEU A 47 9.23 -4.71 8.33
N ALA A 48 9.46 -4.20 9.53
CA ALA A 48 8.44 -3.45 10.28
C ALA A 48 7.99 -2.21 9.51
N ASP A 49 8.90 -1.56 8.77
CA ASP A 49 8.56 -0.39 7.97
C ASP A 49 7.67 -0.78 6.76
N LEU A 50 7.95 -1.92 6.14
CA LEU A 50 7.12 -2.43 5.05
C LEU A 50 5.71 -2.74 5.54
N ILE A 51 5.61 -3.37 6.71
CA ILE A 51 4.32 -3.67 7.32
C ILE A 51 3.55 -2.39 7.59
N GLN A 52 4.24 -1.36 8.10
CA GLN A 52 3.59 -0.08 8.40
C GLN A 52 3.07 0.59 7.12
N ILE A 53 3.86 0.56 6.04
CA ILE A 53 3.42 1.10 4.76
C ILE A 53 2.16 0.37 4.28
N ALA A 54 2.18 -0.95 4.30
CA ALA A 54 1.04 -1.77 3.87
C ALA A 54 -0.18 -1.51 4.77
N HIS A 55 0.04 -1.40 6.08
CA HIS A 55 -1.03 -1.11 7.04
C HIS A 55 -1.69 0.23 6.74
N ASN A 56 -0.90 1.25 6.44
CA ASN A 56 -1.44 2.58 6.14
C ASN A 56 -2.24 2.58 4.84
N ILE A 57 -1.77 1.88 3.81
CA ILE A 57 -2.53 1.74 2.57
C ILE A 57 -3.85 1.01 2.84
N ALA A 58 -3.79 -0.10 3.59
CA ALA A 58 -4.99 -0.87 3.93
C ALA A 58 -6.03 -0.01 4.67
N GLY A 59 -5.56 0.90 5.52
CA GLY A 59 -6.45 1.76 6.30
C GLY A 59 -7.03 2.94 5.54
N ASN A 60 -6.35 3.42 4.51
CA ASN A 60 -6.71 4.67 3.84
C ASN A 60 -7.25 4.50 2.43
N ALA A 61 -6.80 3.48 1.70
CA ALA A 61 -7.07 3.39 0.27
C ALA A 61 -8.56 3.30 -0.04
N LYS A 62 -9.31 2.52 0.72
CA LYS A 62 -10.75 2.34 0.50
C LYS A 62 -11.49 3.67 0.64
N THR A 63 -11.09 4.48 1.62
CA THR A 63 -11.71 5.78 1.87
C THR A 63 -11.67 6.68 0.64
N PHE A 64 -10.59 6.59 -0.13
CA PHE A 64 -10.37 7.45 -1.30
C PHE A 64 -10.65 6.73 -2.62
N GLY A 65 -11.39 5.60 -2.58
CA GLY A 65 -11.85 4.95 -3.79
C GLY A 65 -10.95 3.85 -4.33
N PHE A 66 -9.93 3.45 -3.57
CA PHE A 66 -8.99 2.40 -3.98
C PHE A 66 -9.17 1.15 -3.14
N ALA A 67 -10.41 0.61 -3.14
CA ALA A 67 -10.74 -0.56 -2.31
C ALA A 67 -9.85 -1.76 -2.61
N SER A 68 -9.60 -2.04 -3.89
CA SER A 68 -8.75 -3.17 -4.28
C SER A 68 -7.32 -3.03 -3.76
N ALA A 69 -6.76 -1.81 -3.86
CA ALA A 69 -5.42 -1.55 -3.34
C ALA A 69 -5.36 -1.78 -1.83
N GLY A 70 -6.41 -1.36 -1.11
CA GLY A 70 -6.50 -1.58 0.33
C GLY A 70 -6.52 -3.06 0.70
N GLU A 71 -7.29 -3.85 -0.06
CA GLU A 71 -7.40 -5.29 0.19
C GLU A 71 -6.07 -6.01 -0.07
N VAL A 72 -5.41 -5.67 -1.18
CA VAL A 72 -4.11 -6.26 -1.51
C VAL A 72 -3.06 -5.87 -0.46
N ALA A 73 -3.04 -4.61 -0.04
CA ALA A 73 -2.11 -4.16 0.97
C ALA A 73 -2.32 -4.90 2.30
N ARG A 74 -3.58 -5.16 2.66
CA ARG A 74 -3.89 -5.94 3.85
C ARG A 74 -3.33 -7.35 3.76
N GLU A 75 -3.43 -7.98 2.61
CA GLU A 75 -2.87 -9.32 2.42
C GLU A 75 -1.35 -9.31 2.53
N ILE A 76 -0.69 -8.27 2.02
CA ILE A 76 0.76 -8.12 2.18
C ILE A 76 1.11 -8.00 3.66
N GLU A 77 0.39 -7.17 4.39
CA GLU A 77 0.59 -6.98 5.82
C GLU A 77 0.50 -8.30 6.56
N LEU A 78 -0.57 -9.07 6.29
CA LEU A 78 -0.78 -10.36 6.94
C LEU A 78 0.29 -11.39 6.58
N CYS A 79 0.82 -11.32 5.37
CA CYS A 79 1.89 -12.20 4.92
C CYS A 79 3.21 -11.90 5.65
N LEU A 80 3.51 -10.62 5.88
CA LEU A 80 4.80 -10.20 6.45
C LEU A 80 4.83 -10.19 7.97
N GLU A 81 3.69 -10.08 8.64
CA GLU A 81 3.67 -10.01 10.11
C GLU A 81 4.37 -11.18 10.78
N PRO A 82 4.09 -12.45 10.42
CA PRO A 82 4.79 -13.56 11.08
C PRO A 82 6.27 -13.61 10.73
N VAL A 83 6.66 -13.17 9.55
CA VAL A 83 8.07 -13.13 9.14
C VAL A 83 8.83 -12.12 9.98
N CYS A 84 8.24 -10.96 10.19
CA CYS A 84 8.82 -9.91 11.03
C CYS A 84 8.93 -10.37 12.48
N ALA A 85 7.87 -11.01 12.99
CA ALA A 85 7.87 -11.52 14.36
C ALA A 85 8.95 -12.57 14.58
N ALA A 86 9.27 -13.35 13.55
CA ALA A 86 10.33 -14.36 13.62
C ALA A 86 11.72 -13.75 13.46
N GLY A 87 11.83 -12.49 13.10
CA GLY A 87 13.10 -11.80 12.96
C GLY A 87 14.00 -12.34 11.85
N ARG A 88 13.39 -12.82 10.77
CA ARG A 88 14.11 -13.43 9.65
C ARG A 88 13.69 -12.81 8.31
N LEU A 89 14.46 -13.10 7.28
CA LEU A 89 14.05 -12.75 5.91
C LEU A 89 12.95 -13.69 5.44
N PRO A 90 12.11 -13.23 4.51
CA PRO A 90 11.10 -14.10 3.90
C PRO A 90 11.75 -15.26 3.15
N ASP A 91 11.13 -16.44 3.22
CA ASP A 91 11.57 -17.58 2.45
C ASP A 91 11.11 -17.45 0.99
N ALA A 92 11.49 -18.43 0.14
CA ALA A 92 11.18 -18.36 -1.29
C ALA A 92 9.68 -18.29 -1.56
N ALA A 93 8.87 -19.05 -0.84
CA ALA A 93 7.42 -19.05 -1.02
C ALA A 93 6.80 -17.71 -0.60
N GLU A 94 7.28 -17.15 0.50
CA GLU A 94 6.83 -15.85 0.98
C GLU A 94 7.23 -14.74 0.01
N GLN A 95 8.44 -14.81 -0.53
CA GLN A 95 8.90 -13.85 -1.53
C GLN A 95 8.03 -13.90 -2.77
N GLU A 96 7.69 -15.09 -3.26
CA GLU A 96 6.79 -15.26 -4.41
C GLU A 96 5.42 -14.66 -4.13
N ARG A 97 4.89 -14.93 -2.95
CA ARG A 97 3.58 -14.43 -2.56
C ARG A 97 3.55 -12.91 -2.53
N VAL A 98 4.54 -12.30 -1.89
CA VAL A 98 4.62 -10.84 -1.80
C VAL A 98 4.86 -10.24 -3.18
N ALA A 99 5.68 -10.86 -4.02
CA ALA A 99 5.91 -10.36 -5.37
C ALA A 99 4.61 -10.32 -6.19
N ALA A 100 3.79 -11.37 -6.09
CA ALA A 100 2.50 -11.42 -6.78
C ALA A 100 1.54 -10.35 -6.24
N LEU A 101 1.50 -10.20 -4.92
CA LEU A 101 0.66 -9.18 -4.30
C LEU A 101 1.12 -7.77 -4.65
N LEU A 102 2.43 -7.57 -4.74
CA LEU A 102 2.99 -6.27 -5.11
C LEU A 102 2.61 -5.89 -6.55
N THR A 103 2.65 -6.88 -7.47
CA THR A 103 2.20 -6.66 -8.83
C THR A 103 0.72 -6.24 -8.86
N ALA A 104 -0.12 -6.93 -8.08
CA ALA A 104 -1.53 -6.59 -7.97
C ALA A 104 -1.73 -5.20 -7.35
N LEU A 105 -0.92 -4.85 -6.36
CA LEU A 105 -0.99 -3.54 -5.72
C LEU A 105 -0.62 -2.43 -6.70
N LYS A 106 0.41 -2.64 -7.49
CA LYS A 106 0.84 -1.67 -8.51
C LYS A 106 -0.30 -1.41 -9.51
N SER A 107 -0.96 -2.46 -9.97
CA SER A 107 -2.11 -2.32 -10.87
C SER A 107 -3.27 -1.60 -10.20
N ALA A 108 -3.60 -1.98 -8.97
CA ALA A 108 -4.71 -1.38 -8.25
C ALA A 108 -4.47 0.10 -7.96
N ALA A 109 -3.21 0.50 -7.74
CA ALA A 109 -2.85 1.88 -7.45
C ALA A 109 -2.93 2.78 -8.69
N GLN A 110 -3.01 2.21 -9.89
CA GLN A 110 -3.12 2.96 -11.14
C GLN A 110 -4.57 3.22 -11.55
N LEU A 111 -5.54 2.69 -10.83
CA LEU A 111 -6.94 2.86 -11.17
C LEU A 111 -7.47 4.17 -10.61
N HIS A 112 -8.45 4.76 -11.34
CA HIS A 112 -9.22 5.88 -10.81
C HIS A 112 -10.07 5.41 -9.63
N PRO A 113 -10.37 6.30 -8.69
CA PRO A 113 -11.42 6.03 -7.72
C PRO A 113 -12.69 5.61 -8.46
N GLY A 114 -13.22 4.43 -8.10
CA GLY A 114 -14.36 3.84 -8.81
C GLY A 114 -13.96 2.70 -9.73
N GLY A 115 -12.66 2.40 -9.85
CA GLY A 115 -12.18 1.21 -10.53
C GLY A 115 -11.82 1.36 -12.00
N LEU A 116 -11.89 2.57 -12.54
CA LEU A 116 -11.55 2.80 -13.95
C LEU A 116 -10.07 3.14 -14.09
N PRO A 117 -9.38 2.61 -15.12
CA PRO A 117 -7.97 2.95 -15.32
C PRO A 117 -7.81 4.39 -15.80
N GLN A 118 -6.66 4.96 -15.49
CA GLN A 118 -6.32 6.32 -15.94
C GLN A 118 -6.12 6.38 -17.45
#